data_3a1dee88956931cce2e66dd5ac81121c
#
_entry.id   3a1dee88956931cce2e66dd5ac81121c
#
_cell.length_a   1.000
_cell.length_b   1.000
_cell.length_c   1.000
_cell.angle_alpha   90.00
_cell.angle_beta   90.00
_cell.angle_gamma   90.00
#
_symmetry.space_group_name_H-M   'P 1'
#
loop_
_entity.id
_entity.type
_entity.pdbx_description
1 polymer ?
#
loop_
_entity_poly.entity_id
_entity_poly.type
_entity_poly.pdbx_seq_one_letter_code
_entity_poly.pdbx_strand_id
1 'polypeptide(L)'
;MPGSNTANTKFSTWNYTRPDYSEVKRKINDCKNKMLGAISYQMFRDAWLDVKKEIEYMEYQEEIIYIRHLCGIDYQYSLEEVEIQNKEEPSVYALRDECSRIAAASGYRNELEQEFGKQIFVYVEEHRAAENPDSMRLRSEESALKMQYRKLMAKGSRDDEALYQVFRKLIEIRCELADSLGYNSYIDLGYHIQRRGDFGTRETADFRRNIKKYVTPAVADIKEKGIDFGYPPALAANPEELIASIVAMFKDLSYEAGSYMEEMTRKELYDLETRANKRNILFTCCMLPYEKLPFIIGNYTGNGMEAGYTVHEFGHGFAFYTAARKQPLYELHRSSPAVNEIHSKTMEHFMFPYLDMFVGEHKKDYIRNHLMQQLENLAYRCAIDEFEHQMYDRHLSRVELCELWVDISNRYTPWNRIPTEDIQQGKCWPRQTHIVETPFYYIQYDIAQISTYEFYLKMKSNSGQAWADYMRLIGEGGSKSFYELLEIAHLSNPFTGNTLEDICRPIVDELYSLL
;
A
#
# COMPACT_ATOMS: atom_id res chain seq x y z
N MET A 1 -32.01 1.96 8.20
CA MET A 1 -30.81 2.47 7.53
C MET A 1 -31.02 3.96 7.30
N PRO A 2 -30.13 4.88 7.73
CA PRO A 2 -30.19 6.26 7.29
C PRO A 2 -29.96 6.25 5.77
N GLY A 3 -30.88 6.86 5.01
CA GLY A 3 -30.77 6.91 3.56
C GLY A 3 -29.47 7.57 3.12
N SER A 4 -28.88 7.09 2.02
CA SER A 4 -27.69 7.67 1.40
C SER A 4 -27.95 9.12 0.99
N ASN A 5 -27.62 10.06 1.86
CA ASN A 5 -27.65 11.49 1.56
C ASN A 5 -26.52 11.93 0.62
N THR A 6 -25.72 10.97 0.12
CA THR A 6 -24.47 11.24 -0.59
C THR A 6 -24.59 11.19 -2.12
N ALA A 7 -25.71 10.82 -2.68
CA ALA A 7 -25.84 10.61 -4.13
C ALA A 7 -25.37 11.79 -4.99
N ASN A 8 -25.47 13.05 -4.51
CA ASN A 8 -25.07 14.25 -5.25
C ASN A 8 -24.39 15.34 -4.39
N THR A 9 -23.92 15.02 -3.18
CA THR A 9 -23.38 16.01 -2.25
C THR A 9 -21.84 15.94 -2.21
N LYS A 10 -21.21 17.09 -1.99
CA LYS A 10 -19.74 17.22 -1.80
C LYS A 10 -19.32 16.58 -0.48
N PHE A 11 -18.13 16.01 -0.43
CA PHE A 11 -17.59 15.37 0.79
C PHE A 11 -17.62 16.28 2.02
N SER A 12 -17.40 17.58 1.84
CA SER A 12 -17.44 18.57 2.91
C SER A 12 -18.80 18.63 3.65
N THR A 13 -19.87 18.17 2.99
CA THR A 13 -21.23 18.14 3.54
C THR A 13 -21.66 16.78 4.09
N TRP A 14 -20.81 15.76 3.99
CA TRP A 14 -21.13 14.44 4.50
C TRP A 14 -21.14 14.43 6.02
N ASN A 15 -22.13 13.78 6.61
CA ASN A 15 -22.22 13.66 8.05
C ASN A 15 -21.33 12.52 8.55
N TYR A 16 -20.56 12.81 9.59
CA TYR A 16 -19.93 11.80 10.41
C TYR A 16 -20.81 11.45 11.58
N THR A 17 -20.96 10.17 11.85
CA THR A 17 -21.62 9.67 13.07
C THR A 17 -20.69 8.66 13.72
N ARG A 18 -20.23 8.96 14.94
CA ARG A 18 -19.40 8.01 15.68
C ARG A 18 -20.10 6.65 15.76
N PRO A 19 -19.44 5.55 15.35
CA PRO A 19 -19.98 4.22 15.54
C PRO A 19 -20.27 3.94 17.03
N ASP A 20 -21.43 3.39 17.32
CA ASP A 20 -21.67 2.78 18.64
C ASP A 20 -21.03 1.39 18.65
N TYR A 21 -19.76 1.33 19.04
CA TYR A 21 -18.98 0.09 19.06
C TYR A 21 -19.60 -1.00 19.92
N SER A 22 -20.35 -0.64 20.98
CA SER A 22 -21.06 -1.61 21.81
C SER A 22 -22.21 -2.25 21.04
N GLU A 23 -22.95 -1.43 20.30
CA GLU A 23 -24.06 -1.90 19.44
C GLU A 23 -23.53 -2.68 18.23
N VAL A 24 -22.43 -2.26 17.61
CA VAL A 24 -21.76 -3.02 16.53
C VAL A 24 -21.34 -4.40 17.03
N LYS A 25 -20.65 -4.48 18.17
CA LYS A 25 -20.26 -5.76 18.78
C LYS A 25 -21.46 -6.63 19.13
N ARG A 26 -22.54 -6.05 19.64
CA ARG A 26 -23.78 -6.79 19.92
C ARG A 26 -24.37 -7.39 18.64
N LYS A 27 -24.52 -6.60 17.58
CA LYS A 27 -25.06 -7.06 16.30
C LYS A 27 -24.20 -8.17 15.68
N ILE A 28 -22.87 -8.02 15.68
CA ILE A 28 -21.96 -9.07 15.19
C ILE A 28 -22.13 -10.37 16.00
N ASN A 29 -22.27 -10.30 17.34
CA ASN A 29 -22.53 -11.48 18.16
C ASN A 29 -23.89 -12.11 17.85
N ASP A 30 -24.93 -11.31 17.60
CA ASP A 30 -26.25 -11.82 17.18
C ASP A 30 -26.14 -12.55 15.83
N CYS A 31 -25.41 -11.99 14.87
CA CYS A 31 -25.14 -12.64 13.57
C CYS A 31 -24.32 -13.92 13.74
N LYS A 32 -23.28 -13.92 14.60
CA LYS A 32 -22.51 -15.11 14.94
C LYS A 32 -23.39 -16.23 15.49
N ASN A 33 -24.31 -15.91 16.40
CA ASN A 33 -25.25 -16.90 16.94
C ASN A 33 -26.20 -17.45 15.86
N LYS A 34 -26.66 -16.61 14.92
CA LYS A 34 -27.45 -17.05 13.76
C LYS A 34 -26.64 -17.96 12.83
N MET A 35 -25.35 -17.66 12.60
CA MET A 35 -24.47 -18.56 11.82
C MET A 35 -24.33 -19.92 12.49
N LEU A 36 -24.09 -19.97 13.81
CA LEU A 36 -23.94 -21.22 14.57
C LEU A 36 -25.23 -22.04 14.63
N GLY A 37 -26.40 -21.39 14.63
CA GLY A 37 -27.71 -22.04 14.62
C GLY A 37 -28.31 -22.27 13.24
N ALA A 38 -27.59 -21.96 12.15
CA ALA A 38 -28.14 -22.06 10.79
C ALA A 38 -28.37 -23.52 10.37
N ILE A 39 -29.57 -23.80 9.85
CA ILE A 39 -29.96 -25.11 9.33
C ILE A 39 -29.98 -25.18 7.79
N SER A 40 -29.59 -24.10 7.12
CA SER A 40 -29.45 -24.03 5.66
C SER A 40 -28.37 -23.04 5.27
N TYR A 41 -27.80 -23.24 4.05
CA TYR A 41 -26.84 -22.32 3.46
C TYR A 41 -27.35 -20.88 3.44
N GLN A 42 -28.60 -20.66 3.00
CA GLN A 42 -29.18 -19.32 2.92
C GLN A 42 -29.20 -18.60 4.26
N MET A 43 -29.60 -19.29 5.35
CA MET A 43 -29.57 -18.69 6.70
C MET A 43 -28.16 -18.35 7.15
N PHE A 44 -27.22 -19.25 6.89
CA PHE A 44 -25.81 -19.03 7.24
C PHE A 44 -25.21 -17.85 6.46
N ARG A 45 -25.39 -17.89 5.14
CA ARG A 45 -24.93 -16.86 4.21
C ARG A 45 -25.45 -15.47 4.58
N ASP A 46 -26.75 -15.33 4.82
CA ASP A 46 -27.37 -14.05 5.14
C ASP A 46 -26.82 -13.50 6.48
N ALA A 47 -26.68 -14.34 7.50
CA ALA A 47 -26.08 -13.94 8.76
C ALA A 47 -24.60 -13.54 8.61
N TRP A 48 -23.81 -14.26 7.81
CA TRP A 48 -22.44 -13.93 7.49
C TRP A 48 -22.30 -12.61 6.72
N LEU A 49 -23.17 -12.37 5.74
CA LEU A 49 -23.21 -11.11 4.99
C LEU A 49 -23.64 -9.93 5.86
N ASP A 50 -24.49 -10.13 6.85
CA ASP A 50 -24.89 -9.08 7.79
C ASP A 50 -23.70 -8.67 8.69
N VAL A 51 -22.80 -9.60 9.08
CA VAL A 51 -21.52 -9.24 9.73
C VAL A 51 -20.71 -8.30 8.81
N LYS A 52 -20.58 -8.64 7.52
CA LYS A 52 -19.82 -7.84 6.55
C LYS A 52 -20.37 -6.42 6.41
N LYS A 53 -21.69 -6.27 6.34
CA LYS A 53 -22.36 -4.96 6.24
C LYS A 53 -22.17 -4.08 7.48
N GLU A 54 -22.24 -4.68 8.68
CA GLU A 54 -21.99 -3.91 9.93
C GLU A 54 -20.55 -3.39 9.98
N ILE A 55 -19.57 -4.20 9.56
CA ILE A 55 -18.16 -3.80 9.49
C ILE A 55 -17.96 -2.74 8.41
N GLU A 56 -18.48 -2.95 7.20
CA GLU A 56 -18.37 -2.01 6.08
C GLU A 56 -18.90 -0.61 6.44
N TYR A 57 -20.04 -0.55 7.16
CA TYR A 57 -20.62 0.71 7.59
C TYR A 57 -19.80 1.36 8.72
N MET A 58 -19.27 0.57 9.67
CA MET A 58 -18.38 1.08 10.70
C MET A 58 -17.12 1.69 10.09
N GLU A 59 -16.42 0.94 9.25
CA GLU A 59 -15.22 1.40 8.54
C GLU A 59 -15.47 2.65 7.69
N TYR A 60 -16.63 2.75 7.05
CA TYR A 60 -17.02 3.94 6.31
C TYR A 60 -17.09 5.20 7.19
N GLN A 61 -17.65 5.10 8.39
CA GLN A 61 -17.70 6.24 9.33
C GLN A 61 -16.29 6.57 9.83
N GLU A 62 -15.49 5.56 10.13
CA GLU A 62 -14.11 5.70 10.58
C GLU A 62 -13.24 6.37 9.51
N GLU A 63 -13.40 6.02 8.25
CA GLU A 63 -12.67 6.65 7.14
C GLU A 63 -13.07 8.13 6.96
N ILE A 64 -14.35 8.49 7.11
CA ILE A 64 -14.76 9.91 7.04
C ILE A 64 -14.01 10.75 8.07
N ILE A 65 -13.96 10.32 9.32
CA ILE A 65 -13.29 11.11 10.36
C ILE A 65 -11.75 11.07 10.21
N TYR A 66 -11.20 9.96 9.75
CA TYR A 66 -9.77 9.84 9.47
C TYR A 66 -9.35 10.78 8.33
N ILE A 67 -10.10 10.83 7.22
CA ILE A 67 -9.88 11.78 6.11
C ILE A 67 -9.93 13.22 6.64
N ARG A 68 -10.93 13.58 7.46
CA ARG A 68 -11.02 14.92 8.06
C ARG A 68 -9.81 15.24 8.93
N HIS A 69 -9.35 14.30 9.71
CA HIS A 69 -8.14 14.45 10.52
C HIS A 69 -6.91 14.69 9.65
N LEU A 70 -6.72 13.93 8.58
CA LEU A 70 -5.60 14.11 7.65
C LEU A 70 -5.67 15.46 6.93
N CYS A 71 -6.85 15.90 6.54
CA CYS A 71 -7.09 17.19 5.89
C CYS A 71 -7.04 18.38 6.87
N GLY A 72 -6.93 18.15 8.18
CA GLY A 72 -6.92 19.20 9.20
C GLY A 72 -8.28 19.88 9.40
N ILE A 73 -9.37 19.20 9.05
CA ILE A 73 -10.75 19.69 9.26
C ILE A 73 -11.15 19.39 10.70
N ASP A 74 -11.57 20.42 11.45
CA ASP A 74 -11.94 20.29 12.87
C ASP A 74 -10.90 19.48 13.65
N TYR A 75 -9.62 19.87 13.51
CA TYR A 75 -8.45 19.05 13.86
C TYR A 75 -8.53 18.44 15.27
N GLN A 76 -8.90 19.22 16.28
CA GLN A 76 -8.97 18.73 17.66
C GLN A 76 -10.06 17.64 17.81
N TYR A 77 -11.25 17.90 17.28
CA TYR A 77 -12.36 16.96 17.31
C TYR A 77 -12.02 15.67 16.53
N SER A 78 -11.49 15.82 15.31
CA SER A 78 -11.14 14.65 14.48
C SER A 78 -10.01 13.81 15.10
N LEU A 79 -9.06 14.44 15.81
CA LEU A 79 -8.01 13.72 16.54
C LEU A 79 -8.59 12.89 17.68
N GLU A 80 -9.49 13.47 18.49
CA GLU A 80 -10.14 12.76 19.59
C GLU A 80 -10.98 11.57 19.08
N GLU A 81 -11.68 11.73 17.97
CA GLU A 81 -12.45 10.65 17.36
C GLU A 81 -11.55 9.52 16.83
N VAL A 82 -10.43 9.85 16.19
CA VAL A 82 -9.45 8.84 15.72
C VAL A 82 -8.79 8.12 16.89
N GLU A 83 -8.56 8.78 18.04
CA GLU A 83 -8.05 8.12 19.24
C GLU A 83 -9.07 7.12 19.82
N ILE A 84 -10.36 7.45 19.80
CA ILE A 84 -11.45 6.54 20.21
C ILE A 84 -11.52 5.34 19.27
N GLN A 85 -11.49 5.58 17.96
CA GLN A 85 -11.45 4.55 16.91
C GLN A 85 -10.31 3.55 17.19
N ASN A 86 -9.07 4.03 17.29
CA ASN A 86 -7.89 3.21 17.53
C ASN A 86 -8.00 2.34 18.80
N LYS A 87 -8.77 2.77 19.78
CA LYS A 87 -8.99 2.02 21.03
C LYS A 87 -10.07 0.93 20.88
N GLU A 88 -11.16 1.22 20.18
CA GLU A 88 -12.35 0.34 20.13
C GLU A 88 -12.30 -0.68 18.98
N GLU A 89 -11.76 -0.29 17.83
CA GLU A 89 -11.67 -1.06 16.59
C GLU A 89 -11.07 -2.48 16.76
N PRO A 90 -9.97 -2.69 17.51
CA PRO A 90 -9.37 -4.00 17.64
C PRO A 90 -10.34 -5.05 18.22
N SER A 91 -11.23 -4.64 19.13
CA SER A 91 -12.22 -5.54 19.75
C SER A 91 -13.33 -5.95 18.76
N VAL A 92 -13.67 -5.10 17.81
CA VAL A 92 -14.64 -5.39 16.74
C VAL A 92 -14.02 -6.32 15.71
N TYR A 93 -12.78 -6.06 15.30
CA TYR A 93 -12.07 -6.91 14.35
C TYR A 93 -11.81 -8.33 14.89
N ALA A 94 -11.55 -8.48 16.19
CA ALA A 94 -11.46 -9.80 16.81
C ALA A 94 -12.76 -10.62 16.63
N LEU A 95 -13.94 -9.99 16.77
CA LEU A 95 -15.24 -10.63 16.53
C LEU A 95 -15.47 -10.94 15.04
N ARG A 96 -15.10 -10.01 14.14
CA ARG A 96 -15.13 -10.25 12.68
C ARG A 96 -14.31 -11.48 12.31
N ASP A 97 -13.09 -11.57 12.83
CA ASP A 97 -12.17 -12.67 12.54
C ASP A 97 -12.68 -14.00 13.14
N GLU A 98 -13.35 -13.97 14.28
CA GLU A 98 -14.05 -15.13 14.83
C GLU A 98 -15.17 -15.61 13.89
N CYS A 99 -16.01 -14.70 13.39
CA CYS A 99 -17.04 -15.03 12.41
C CYS A 99 -16.45 -15.59 11.10
N SER A 100 -15.31 -15.05 10.65
CA SER A 100 -14.61 -15.53 9.47
C SER A 100 -14.07 -16.96 9.66
N ARG A 101 -13.52 -17.28 10.85
CA ARG A 101 -13.10 -18.65 11.21
C ARG A 101 -14.28 -19.62 11.28
N ILE A 102 -15.41 -19.20 11.86
CA ILE A 102 -16.64 -19.99 11.86
C ILE A 102 -17.08 -20.31 10.43
N ALA A 103 -17.05 -19.33 9.53
CA ALA A 103 -17.41 -19.52 8.13
C ALA A 103 -16.46 -20.49 7.42
N ALA A 104 -15.15 -20.33 7.59
CA ALA A 104 -14.13 -21.20 7.02
C ALA A 104 -14.23 -22.66 7.51
N ALA A 105 -14.66 -22.89 8.76
CA ALA A 105 -14.83 -24.21 9.36
C ALA A 105 -16.24 -24.79 9.17
N SER A 106 -17.17 -24.06 8.57
CA SER A 106 -18.57 -24.47 8.45
C SER A 106 -18.78 -25.54 7.38
N GLY A 107 -19.88 -26.30 7.50
CA GLY A 107 -20.35 -27.21 6.44
C GLY A 107 -20.78 -26.49 5.14
N TYR A 108 -20.90 -25.16 5.17
CA TYR A 108 -21.30 -24.31 4.05
C TYR A 108 -20.14 -23.61 3.36
N ARG A 109 -18.90 -23.95 3.73
CA ARG A 109 -17.69 -23.37 3.15
C ARG A 109 -17.64 -23.46 1.63
N ASN A 110 -17.94 -24.65 1.09
CA ASN A 110 -17.86 -24.89 -0.35
C ASN A 110 -18.83 -24.00 -1.13
N GLU A 111 -20.03 -23.80 -0.62
CA GLU A 111 -21.03 -22.93 -1.23
C GLU A 111 -20.59 -21.46 -1.17
N LEU A 112 -20.00 -21.01 -0.05
CA LEU A 112 -19.42 -19.66 0.05
C LEU A 112 -18.27 -19.46 -0.93
N GLU A 113 -17.37 -20.43 -1.08
CA GLU A 113 -16.28 -20.38 -2.06
C GLU A 113 -16.77 -20.38 -3.51
N GLN A 114 -17.86 -21.09 -3.80
CA GLN A 114 -18.49 -21.07 -5.13
C GLN A 114 -19.13 -19.71 -5.43
N GLU A 115 -19.75 -19.06 -4.45
CA GLU A 115 -20.44 -17.79 -4.64
C GLU A 115 -19.48 -16.59 -4.61
N PHE A 116 -18.47 -16.58 -3.73
CA PHE A 116 -17.62 -15.41 -3.45
C PHE A 116 -16.14 -15.60 -3.83
N GLY A 117 -15.75 -16.80 -4.22
CA GLY A 117 -14.36 -17.15 -4.52
C GLY A 117 -13.58 -17.65 -3.29
N LYS A 118 -12.52 -18.42 -3.55
CA LYS A 118 -11.69 -19.03 -2.48
C LYS A 118 -10.92 -17.99 -1.66
N GLN A 119 -10.65 -16.84 -2.24
CA GLN A 119 -9.79 -15.80 -1.63
C GLN A 119 -10.35 -15.24 -0.31
N ILE A 120 -11.68 -15.34 -0.11
CA ILE A 120 -12.35 -14.90 1.13
C ILE A 120 -11.84 -15.63 2.39
N PHE A 121 -11.24 -16.82 2.25
CA PHE A 121 -10.75 -17.61 3.38
C PHE A 121 -9.23 -17.73 3.44
N VAL A 122 -8.50 -17.41 2.37
CA VAL A 122 -7.04 -17.58 2.33
C VAL A 122 -6.35 -16.90 3.53
N TYR A 123 -6.68 -15.67 3.81
CA TYR A 123 -6.07 -14.94 4.93
C TYR A 123 -6.51 -15.44 6.31
N VAL A 124 -7.69 -16.04 6.43
CA VAL A 124 -8.18 -16.65 7.66
C VAL A 124 -7.44 -17.95 7.96
N GLU A 125 -7.15 -18.73 6.92
CA GLU A 125 -6.46 -20.03 7.02
C GLU A 125 -4.97 -19.90 7.29
N GLU A 126 -4.36 -18.81 6.83
CA GLU A 126 -2.95 -18.51 7.08
C GLU A 126 -2.69 -18.14 8.55
N HIS A 127 -3.71 -17.78 9.34
CA HIS A 127 -3.57 -17.52 10.76
C HIS A 127 -3.30 -18.81 11.53
N ARG A 128 -2.07 -18.97 12.04
CA ARG A 128 -1.63 -20.18 12.76
C ARG A 128 -2.29 -20.32 14.13
N ALA A 129 -2.59 -19.18 14.80
CA ALA A 129 -3.30 -19.17 16.06
C ALA A 129 -4.30 -18.01 16.14
N ALA A 130 -5.34 -18.18 16.97
CA ALA A 130 -6.22 -17.08 17.30
C ALA A 130 -5.49 -16.04 18.17
N GLU A 131 -5.88 -14.77 18.02
CA GLU A 131 -5.47 -13.73 18.96
C GLU A 131 -5.76 -14.14 20.40
N ASN A 132 -4.82 -13.89 21.29
CA ASN A 132 -4.87 -14.23 22.71
C ASN A 132 -4.51 -13.00 23.55
N PRO A 133 -4.70 -13.01 24.88
CA PRO A 133 -4.41 -11.86 25.74
C PRO A 133 -2.96 -11.34 25.61
N ASP A 134 -1.98 -12.24 25.43
CA ASP A 134 -0.58 -11.85 25.28
C ASP A 134 -0.32 -11.17 23.93
N SER A 135 -0.86 -11.71 22.83
CA SER A 135 -0.73 -11.07 21.53
C SER A 135 -1.41 -9.69 21.49
N MET A 136 -2.58 -9.54 22.12
CA MET A 136 -3.27 -8.25 22.23
C MET A 136 -2.43 -7.22 23.01
N ARG A 137 -1.83 -7.64 24.13
CA ARG A 137 -0.93 -6.79 24.93
C ARG A 137 0.28 -6.36 24.10
N LEU A 138 0.94 -7.31 23.43
CA LEU A 138 2.13 -7.05 22.60
C LEU A 138 1.83 -6.10 21.43
N ARG A 139 0.67 -6.22 20.77
CA ARG A 139 0.23 -5.28 19.73
C ARG A 139 0.01 -3.87 20.28
N SER A 140 -0.55 -3.75 21.48
CA SER A 140 -0.71 -2.45 22.13
C SER A 140 0.64 -1.80 22.45
N GLU A 141 1.59 -2.59 22.97
CA GLU A 141 2.96 -2.13 23.24
C GLU A 141 3.69 -1.74 21.95
N GLU A 142 3.54 -2.52 20.87
CA GLU A 142 4.08 -2.18 19.54
C GLU A 142 3.56 -0.84 19.05
N SER A 143 2.25 -0.60 19.16
CA SER A 143 1.62 0.66 18.75
C SER A 143 2.15 1.85 19.55
N ALA A 144 2.32 1.70 20.86
CA ALA A 144 2.90 2.73 21.73
C ALA A 144 4.35 3.07 21.35
N LEU A 145 5.16 2.06 21.02
CA LEU A 145 6.55 2.25 20.57
C LEU A 145 6.63 2.91 19.18
N LYS A 146 5.78 2.54 18.25
CA LYS A 146 5.66 3.23 16.95
C LYS A 146 5.35 4.72 17.16
N MET A 147 4.41 5.04 18.05
CA MET A 147 4.08 6.44 18.37
C MET A 147 5.29 7.17 18.99
N GLN A 148 6.03 6.52 19.89
CA GLN A 148 7.25 7.08 20.47
C GLN A 148 8.31 7.35 19.40
N TYR A 149 8.53 6.42 18.48
CA TYR A 149 9.45 6.57 17.36
C TYR A 149 9.07 7.79 16.49
N ARG A 150 7.79 7.90 16.13
CA ARG A 150 7.27 9.05 15.34
C ARG A 150 7.54 10.38 16.05
N LYS A 151 7.33 10.45 17.36
CA LYS A 151 7.59 11.67 18.16
C LYS A 151 9.06 12.04 18.18
N LEU A 152 9.96 11.05 18.27
CA LEU A 152 11.41 11.28 18.21
C LEU A 152 11.81 11.79 16.81
N MET A 153 11.33 11.16 15.74
CA MET A 153 11.62 11.59 14.36
C MET A 153 11.07 12.98 14.05
N ALA A 154 9.84 13.30 14.46
CA ALA A 154 9.20 14.61 14.21
C ALA A 154 9.92 15.78 14.88
N LYS A 155 10.56 15.57 16.03
CA LYS A 155 11.37 16.59 16.72
C LYS A 155 12.71 16.84 16.06
N GLY A 156 13.01 16.19 14.93
CA GLY A 156 14.35 16.21 14.33
C GLY A 156 15.41 15.71 15.32
N SER A 157 14.99 14.81 16.21
CA SER A 157 15.88 14.30 17.26
C SER A 157 17.09 13.66 16.63
N ARG A 158 18.27 14.17 16.99
CA ARG A 158 19.55 13.55 16.73
C ARG A 158 19.96 12.59 17.85
N ASP A 159 19.01 12.23 18.74
CA ASP A 159 19.23 11.25 19.79
C ASP A 159 19.17 9.84 19.22
N ASP A 160 20.29 9.45 18.63
CA ASP A 160 20.49 8.14 18.01
C ASP A 160 20.30 7.00 19.00
N GLU A 161 20.63 7.23 20.27
CA GLU A 161 20.48 6.22 21.32
C GLU A 161 19.00 5.97 21.63
N ALA A 162 18.20 7.03 21.83
CA ALA A 162 16.76 6.89 22.09
C ALA A 162 16.04 6.20 20.94
N LEU A 163 16.36 6.56 19.68
CA LEU A 163 15.80 5.91 18.48
C LEU A 163 16.17 4.43 18.43
N TYR A 164 17.43 4.09 18.70
CA TYR A 164 17.89 2.71 18.73
C TYR A 164 17.19 1.89 19.82
N GLN A 165 17.03 2.43 21.03
CA GLN A 165 16.37 1.71 22.12
C GLN A 165 14.90 1.40 21.81
N VAL A 166 14.18 2.34 21.22
CA VAL A 166 12.80 2.11 20.75
C VAL A 166 12.77 1.05 19.65
N PHE A 167 13.67 1.14 18.68
CA PHE A 167 13.75 0.19 17.58
C PHE A 167 14.11 -1.23 18.05
N ARG A 168 15.08 -1.37 18.95
CA ARG A 168 15.45 -2.66 19.56
C ARG A 168 14.26 -3.29 20.28
N LYS A 169 13.53 -2.48 21.07
CA LYS A 169 12.35 -2.96 21.79
C LYS A 169 11.24 -3.39 20.85
N LEU A 170 11.07 -2.71 19.70
CA LEU A 170 10.14 -3.14 18.66
C LEU A 170 10.50 -4.51 18.09
N ILE A 171 11.79 -4.78 17.82
CA ILE A 171 12.25 -6.10 17.35
C ILE A 171 11.91 -7.17 18.38
N GLU A 172 12.23 -6.95 19.67
CA GLU A 172 11.93 -7.89 20.78
C GLU A 172 10.44 -8.23 20.83
N ILE A 173 9.57 -7.21 20.91
CA ILE A 173 8.11 -7.38 21.00
C ILE A 173 7.55 -8.12 19.78
N ARG A 174 8.06 -7.85 18.60
CA ARG A 174 7.63 -8.51 17.37
C ARG A 174 8.01 -9.99 17.34
N CYS A 175 9.19 -10.34 17.82
CA CYS A 175 9.58 -11.75 17.98
C CYS A 175 8.69 -12.45 19.01
N GLU A 176 8.44 -11.84 20.18
CA GLU A 176 7.52 -12.36 21.19
C GLU A 176 6.08 -12.52 20.63
N LEU A 177 5.63 -11.57 19.81
CA LEU A 177 4.32 -11.63 19.16
C LEU A 177 4.22 -12.83 18.19
N ALA A 178 5.27 -13.04 17.39
CA ALA A 178 5.33 -14.19 16.48
C ALA A 178 5.25 -15.51 17.26
N ASP A 179 6.02 -15.64 18.32
CA ASP A 179 6.00 -16.82 19.20
C ASP A 179 4.61 -17.03 19.83
N SER A 180 3.97 -15.97 20.34
CA SER A 180 2.64 -16.04 20.96
C SER A 180 1.53 -16.47 19.99
N LEU A 181 1.73 -16.22 18.69
CA LEU A 181 0.82 -16.59 17.60
C LEU A 181 1.24 -17.89 16.87
N GLY A 182 2.26 -18.61 17.39
CA GLY A 182 2.70 -19.91 16.88
C GLY A 182 3.48 -19.86 15.56
N TYR A 183 4.05 -18.70 15.20
CA TYR A 183 4.95 -18.57 14.07
C TYR A 183 6.40 -18.92 14.47
N ASN A 184 7.19 -19.47 13.52
CA ASN A 184 8.58 -19.84 13.79
C ASN A 184 9.51 -18.62 13.92
N SER A 185 9.12 -17.50 13.30
CA SER A 185 9.87 -16.24 13.32
C SER A 185 8.94 -15.06 13.06
N TYR A 186 9.43 -13.85 13.38
CA TYR A 186 8.70 -12.64 12.97
C TYR A 186 8.69 -12.45 11.44
N ILE A 187 9.65 -13.02 10.71
CA ILE A 187 9.64 -12.99 9.24
C ILE A 187 8.39 -13.69 8.70
N ASP A 188 8.06 -14.88 9.24
CA ASP A 188 6.86 -15.63 8.85
C ASP A 188 5.57 -14.85 9.18
N LEU A 189 5.49 -14.27 10.38
CA LEU A 189 4.36 -13.43 10.77
C LEU A 189 4.28 -12.16 9.91
N GLY A 190 5.42 -11.53 9.62
CA GLY A 190 5.49 -10.34 8.77
C GLY A 190 5.00 -10.63 7.35
N TYR A 191 5.34 -11.76 6.77
CA TYR A 191 4.86 -12.20 5.46
C TYR A 191 3.34 -12.41 5.46
N HIS A 192 2.82 -13.03 6.52
CA HIS A 192 1.38 -13.17 6.71
C HIS A 192 0.68 -11.80 6.80
N ILE A 193 1.19 -10.88 7.63
CA ILE A 193 0.65 -9.51 7.76
C ILE A 193 0.66 -8.79 6.40
N GLN A 194 1.69 -9.01 5.58
CA GLN A 194 1.82 -8.42 4.25
C GLN A 194 1.03 -9.18 3.17
N ARG A 195 0.23 -10.19 3.53
CA ARG A 195 -0.59 -11.00 2.61
C ARG A 195 0.21 -11.61 1.46
N ARG A 196 1.37 -12.19 1.78
CA ARG A 196 2.27 -12.85 0.82
C ARG A 196 2.03 -14.36 0.75
N GLY A 197 0.78 -14.81 0.55
CA GLY A 197 0.44 -16.22 0.49
C GLY A 197 1.04 -16.96 -0.71
N ASP A 198 1.31 -16.27 -1.82
CA ASP A 198 1.78 -16.89 -3.06
C ASP A 198 3.30 -17.02 -3.17
N PHE A 199 4.08 -16.22 -2.44
CA PHE A 199 5.55 -16.22 -2.53
C PHE A 199 6.20 -16.02 -1.16
N GLY A 200 7.32 -16.69 -0.95
CA GLY A 200 8.00 -16.76 0.33
C GLY A 200 9.38 -16.07 0.32
N THR A 201 10.14 -16.37 1.37
CA THR A 201 11.49 -15.83 1.59
C THR A 201 12.47 -16.23 0.49
N ARG A 202 12.28 -17.42 -0.13
CA ARG A 202 13.12 -17.90 -1.22
C ARG A 202 12.93 -17.05 -2.48
N GLU A 203 11.69 -16.85 -2.90
CA GLU A 203 11.33 -16.05 -4.07
C GLU A 203 11.82 -14.61 -3.91
N THR A 204 11.64 -14.00 -2.74
CA THR A 204 12.14 -12.64 -2.48
C THR A 204 13.67 -12.57 -2.44
N ALA A 205 14.35 -13.60 -1.93
CA ALA A 205 15.82 -13.66 -1.97
C ALA A 205 16.37 -13.78 -3.40
N ASP A 206 15.70 -14.58 -4.26
CA ASP A 206 16.04 -14.71 -5.67
C ASP A 206 15.76 -13.40 -6.43
N PHE A 207 14.67 -12.73 -6.13
CA PHE A 207 14.35 -11.41 -6.66
C PHE A 207 15.45 -10.38 -6.32
N ARG A 208 15.82 -10.25 -5.04
CA ARG A 208 16.90 -9.34 -4.61
C ARG A 208 18.24 -9.65 -5.30
N ARG A 209 18.56 -10.93 -5.49
CA ARG A 209 19.77 -11.36 -6.21
C ARG A 209 19.77 -10.88 -7.66
N ASN A 210 18.62 -10.97 -8.32
CA ASN A 210 18.48 -10.55 -9.70
C ASN A 210 18.54 -9.02 -9.84
N ILE A 211 17.95 -8.25 -8.92
CA ILE A 211 18.11 -6.78 -8.90
C ILE A 211 19.57 -6.38 -8.76
N LYS A 212 20.33 -7.01 -7.83
CA LYS A 212 21.77 -6.78 -7.72
C LYS A 212 22.54 -7.07 -9.02
N LYS A 213 22.12 -8.09 -9.74
CA LYS A 213 22.80 -8.53 -10.96
C LYS A 213 22.50 -7.63 -12.16
N TYR A 214 21.25 -7.23 -12.35
CA TYR A 214 20.82 -6.60 -13.59
C TYR A 214 20.54 -5.10 -13.48
N VAL A 215 20.20 -4.59 -12.28
CA VAL A 215 19.82 -3.18 -12.09
C VAL A 215 20.95 -2.38 -11.42
N THR A 216 21.50 -2.87 -10.32
CA THR A 216 22.53 -2.14 -9.54
C THR A 216 23.72 -1.67 -10.39
N PRO A 217 24.30 -2.47 -11.31
CA PRO A 217 25.45 -2.02 -12.10
C PRO A 217 25.11 -0.87 -13.06
N ALA A 218 23.93 -0.88 -13.66
CA ALA A 218 23.47 0.19 -14.56
C ALA A 218 23.26 1.51 -13.80
N VAL A 219 22.62 1.45 -12.64
CA VAL A 219 22.44 2.64 -11.79
C VAL A 219 23.79 3.19 -11.32
N ALA A 220 24.73 2.32 -10.93
CA ALA A 220 26.06 2.74 -10.52
C ALA A 220 26.81 3.47 -11.64
N ASP A 221 26.81 2.92 -12.86
CA ASP A 221 27.44 3.55 -14.04
C ASP A 221 26.83 4.93 -14.34
N ILE A 222 25.51 5.07 -14.27
CA ILE A 222 24.85 6.36 -14.50
C ILE A 222 25.20 7.36 -13.38
N LYS A 223 25.24 6.95 -12.13
CA LYS A 223 25.63 7.80 -11.00
C LYS A 223 27.11 8.27 -11.10
N GLU A 224 28.01 7.43 -11.59
CA GLU A 224 29.42 7.78 -11.82
C GLU A 224 29.59 8.87 -12.89
N LYS A 225 28.67 8.96 -13.85
CA LYS A 225 28.66 10.03 -14.89
C LYS A 225 28.31 11.41 -14.32
N GLY A 226 27.82 11.49 -13.08
CA GLY A 226 27.52 12.75 -12.40
C GLY A 226 26.41 13.58 -13.05
N ILE A 227 25.47 12.90 -13.72
CA ILE A 227 24.34 13.56 -14.39
C ILE A 227 23.39 14.09 -13.31
N ASP A 228 23.06 15.37 -13.39
CA ASP A 228 22.05 15.99 -12.56
C ASP A 228 20.65 15.68 -13.11
N PHE A 229 19.86 15.03 -12.29
CA PHE A 229 18.46 14.71 -12.56
C PHE A 229 17.53 15.72 -11.85
N GLY A 230 17.69 17.01 -12.15
CA GLY A 230 16.81 18.06 -11.62
C GLY A 230 15.34 17.78 -11.89
N TYR A 231 14.46 18.13 -10.94
CA TYR A 231 13.02 17.92 -11.13
C TYR A 231 12.44 18.95 -12.11
N PRO A 232 11.68 18.51 -13.13
CA PRO A 232 11.03 19.45 -14.04
C PRO A 232 9.96 20.25 -13.30
N PRO A 233 9.72 21.53 -13.66
CA PRO A 233 8.60 22.29 -13.13
C PRO A 233 7.27 21.71 -13.63
N ALA A 234 6.20 21.83 -12.81
CA ALA A 234 4.86 21.55 -13.29
C ALA A 234 4.32 22.74 -14.09
N LEU A 235 3.44 22.47 -15.07
CA LEU A 235 2.66 23.52 -15.73
C LEU A 235 1.54 24.05 -14.84
N ALA A 236 0.91 23.18 -14.05
CA ALA A 236 -0.16 23.54 -13.13
C ALA A 236 0.41 24.40 -11.99
N ALA A 237 -0.07 25.62 -11.84
CA ALA A 237 0.33 26.53 -10.79
C ALA A 237 -0.36 26.22 -9.44
N ASN A 238 -1.44 25.46 -9.46
CA ASN A 238 -2.28 25.15 -8.30
C ASN A 238 -2.96 23.76 -8.47
N PRO A 239 -3.55 23.22 -7.38
CA PRO A 239 -4.24 21.94 -7.42
C PRO A 239 -5.39 21.85 -8.43
N GLU A 240 -6.15 22.91 -8.65
CA GLU A 240 -7.29 22.95 -9.56
C GLU A 240 -6.84 22.73 -11.02
N GLU A 241 -5.75 23.37 -11.43
CA GLU A 241 -5.17 23.19 -12.76
C GLU A 241 -4.62 21.77 -12.95
N LEU A 242 -3.97 21.20 -11.91
CA LEU A 242 -3.50 19.83 -11.92
C LEU A 242 -4.67 18.84 -12.09
N ILE A 243 -5.75 19.02 -11.32
CA ILE A 243 -6.94 18.18 -11.43
C ILE A 243 -7.59 18.30 -12.81
N ALA A 244 -7.63 19.49 -13.40
CA ALA A 244 -8.18 19.67 -14.75
C ALA A 244 -7.38 18.84 -15.80
N SER A 245 -6.05 18.82 -15.69
CA SER A 245 -5.18 17.99 -16.56
C SER A 245 -5.41 16.49 -16.33
N ILE A 246 -5.53 16.06 -15.08
CA ILE A 246 -5.82 14.66 -14.73
C ILE A 246 -7.20 14.24 -15.27
N VAL A 247 -8.23 15.06 -15.12
CA VAL A 247 -9.57 14.80 -15.67
C VAL A 247 -9.52 14.64 -17.20
N ALA A 248 -8.80 15.51 -17.89
CA ALA A 248 -8.65 15.43 -19.35
C ALA A 248 -7.97 14.12 -19.77
N MET A 249 -6.88 13.75 -19.09
CA MET A 249 -6.17 12.49 -19.33
C MET A 249 -7.08 11.26 -19.14
N PHE A 250 -7.77 11.18 -17.99
CA PHE A 250 -8.62 10.02 -17.67
C PHE A 250 -9.82 9.90 -18.63
N LYS A 251 -10.38 11.03 -19.09
CA LYS A 251 -11.46 11.05 -20.10
C LYS A 251 -10.98 10.52 -21.46
N ASP A 252 -9.73 10.79 -21.82
CA ASP A 252 -9.14 10.30 -23.07
C ASP A 252 -8.75 8.82 -22.99
N LEU A 253 -8.34 8.34 -21.79
CA LEU A 253 -7.97 6.93 -21.59
C LEU A 253 -9.13 5.97 -21.83
N SER A 254 -10.31 6.22 -21.24
CA SER A 254 -11.52 5.43 -21.50
C SER A 254 -12.77 6.08 -20.90
N TYR A 255 -13.95 5.59 -21.35
CA TYR A 255 -15.23 6.01 -20.78
C TYR A 255 -15.33 5.74 -19.27
N GLU A 256 -14.87 4.56 -18.82
CA GLU A 256 -14.90 4.17 -17.41
C GLU A 256 -13.98 5.08 -16.55
N ALA A 257 -12.79 5.38 -17.04
CA ALA A 257 -11.85 6.26 -16.37
C ALA A 257 -12.38 7.70 -16.32
N GLY A 258 -12.97 8.18 -17.40
CA GLY A 258 -13.65 9.48 -17.46
C GLY A 258 -14.82 9.56 -16.47
N SER A 259 -15.68 8.54 -16.42
CA SER A 259 -16.83 8.47 -15.51
C SER A 259 -16.39 8.47 -14.04
N TYR A 260 -15.28 7.77 -13.72
CA TYR A 260 -14.65 7.81 -12.39
C TYR A 260 -14.27 9.25 -12.01
N MET A 261 -13.53 9.94 -12.87
CA MET A 261 -13.10 11.32 -12.59
C MET A 261 -14.25 12.32 -12.50
N GLU A 262 -15.33 12.13 -13.28
CA GLU A 262 -16.55 12.94 -13.15
C GLU A 262 -17.20 12.79 -11.77
N GLU A 263 -17.21 11.57 -11.23
CA GLU A 263 -17.75 11.33 -9.89
C GLU A 263 -16.84 11.92 -8.81
N MET A 264 -15.51 11.76 -8.92
CA MET A 264 -14.52 12.33 -8.02
C MET A 264 -14.63 13.86 -7.95
N THR A 265 -14.69 14.52 -9.10
CA THR A 265 -14.75 16.00 -9.17
C THR A 265 -16.11 16.53 -8.70
N ARG A 266 -17.19 15.89 -9.08
CA ARG A 266 -18.55 16.29 -8.67
C ARG A 266 -18.75 16.25 -7.15
N LYS A 267 -18.17 15.23 -6.50
CA LYS A 267 -18.25 15.04 -5.03
C LYS A 267 -17.09 15.68 -4.26
N GLU A 268 -16.13 16.31 -4.95
CA GLU A 268 -14.90 16.86 -4.37
C GLU A 268 -14.17 15.84 -3.47
N LEU A 269 -13.89 14.65 -4.03
CA LEU A 269 -13.25 13.55 -3.31
C LEU A 269 -11.72 13.63 -3.39
N TYR A 270 -11.18 14.81 -3.22
CA TYR A 270 -9.74 15.06 -3.14
C TYR A 270 -9.45 16.35 -2.36
N ASP A 271 -8.25 16.39 -1.79
CA ASP A 271 -7.70 17.56 -1.12
C ASP A 271 -6.19 17.58 -1.37
N LEU A 272 -5.74 18.45 -2.28
CA LEU A 272 -4.35 18.58 -2.70
C LEU A 272 -3.70 19.89 -2.24
N GLU A 273 -4.45 20.77 -1.58
CA GLU A 273 -3.91 22.04 -1.08
C GLU A 273 -2.94 21.84 0.07
N THR A 274 -1.85 22.59 0.07
CA THR A 274 -0.90 22.66 1.18
C THR A 274 -1.34 23.75 2.14
N ARG A 275 -1.55 23.41 3.42
CA ARG A 275 -1.94 24.36 4.47
C ARG A 275 -1.46 23.92 5.87
N ALA A 276 -1.31 24.89 6.76
CA ALA A 276 -0.67 24.70 8.07
C ALA A 276 -1.33 23.63 8.96
N ASN A 277 -2.65 23.47 8.88
CA ASN A 277 -3.39 22.52 9.72
C ASN A 277 -3.49 21.12 9.11
N LYS A 278 -3.08 20.93 7.86
CA LYS A 278 -3.10 19.66 7.17
C LYS A 278 -1.89 18.81 7.54
N ARG A 279 -2.08 17.51 7.66
CA ARG A 279 -0.96 16.58 7.91
C ARG A 279 0.06 16.66 6.77
N ASN A 280 1.33 16.70 7.16
CA ASN A 280 2.41 16.63 6.17
C ASN A 280 2.58 15.19 5.68
N ILE A 281 1.70 14.79 4.75
CA ILE A 281 1.76 13.53 4.01
C ILE A 281 2.11 13.85 2.57
N LEU A 282 2.85 12.98 1.90
CA LEU A 282 3.19 13.21 0.50
C LEU A 282 1.91 13.12 -0.34
N PHE A 283 1.45 11.93 -0.61
CA PHE A 283 0.15 11.64 -1.23
C PHE A 283 -0.39 10.33 -0.66
N THR A 284 -1.71 10.17 -0.63
CA THR A 284 -2.37 8.93 -0.19
C THR A 284 -3.80 8.83 -0.71
N CYS A 285 -4.26 7.60 -0.88
CA CYS A 285 -5.62 7.27 -1.28
C CYS A 285 -6.34 6.56 -0.13
N CYS A 286 -7.38 7.18 0.41
CA CYS A 286 -8.31 6.60 1.38
C CYS A 286 -9.49 5.95 0.65
N MET A 287 -10.05 4.87 1.21
CA MET A 287 -11.15 4.14 0.58
C MET A 287 -12.41 4.29 1.42
N LEU A 288 -13.50 4.69 0.78
CA LEU A 288 -14.82 4.83 1.38
C LEU A 288 -15.68 3.61 0.95
N PRO A 289 -15.61 2.48 1.69
CA PRO A 289 -16.14 1.20 1.23
C PRO A 289 -17.64 1.23 0.94
N TYR A 290 -18.43 1.83 1.83
CA TYR A 290 -19.90 1.92 1.69
C TYR A 290 -20.33 2.72 0.45
N GLU A 291 -19.62 3.82 0.13
CA GLU A 291 -19.87 4.63 -1.06
C GLU A 291 -19.22 4.05 -2.33
N LYS A 292 -18.31 3.09 -2.17
CA LYS A 292 -17.53 2.50 -3.26
C LYS A 292 -16.71 3.54 -4.03
N LEU A 293 -16.17 4.52 -3.30
CA LEU A 293 -15.42 5.65 -3.81
C LEU A 293 -14.14 5.85 -3.00
N PRO A 294 -13.06 6.33 -3.61
CA PRO A 294 -11.86 6.76 -2.90
C PRO A 294 -11.92 8.23 -2.52
N PHE A 295 -10.96 8.66 -1.67
CA PHE A 295 -10.65 10.05 -1.40
C PHE A 295 -9.13 10.25 -1.51
N ILE A 296 -8.67 11.20 -2.31
CA ILE A 296 -7.25 11.46 -2.55
C ILE A 296 -6.77 12.65 -1.72
N ILE A 297 -5.68 12.47 -0.99
CA ILE A 297 -5.08 13.52 -0.16
C ILE A 297 -3.62 13.71 -0.59
N GLY A 298 -3.18 14.95 -0.72
CA GLY A 298 -1.79 15.27 -1.03
C GLY A 298 -1.44 16.71 -0.66
N ASN A 299 -0.17 17.05 -0.69
CA ASN A 299 0.33 18.40 -0.49
C ASN A 299 1.08 18.83 -1.76
N TYR A 300 0.34 19.38 -2.73
CA TYR A 300 0.91 19.82 -4.00
C TYR A 300 1.70 21.13 -3.83
N THR A 301 2.92 21.16 -4.37
CA THR A 301 3.84 22.30 -4.28
C THR A 301 4.27 22.88 -5.62
N GLY A 302 3.80 22.29 -6.74
CA GLY A 302 4.14 22.75 -8.10
C GLY A 302 5.38 22.06 -8.70
N ASN A 303 5.83 20.95 -8.12
CA ASN A 303 6.87 20.12 -8.70
C ASN A 303 6.26 19.18 -9.76
N GLY A 304 6.89 19.07 -10.93
CA GLY A 304 6.38 18.23 -12.03
C GLY A 304 6.26 16.74 -11.69
N MET A 305 7.12 16.22 -10.79
CA MET A 305 7.00 14.82 -10.35
C MET A 305 5.76 14.57 -9.49
N GLU A 306 5.24 15.60 -8.82
CA GLU A 306 4.03 15.49 -8.00
C GLU A 306 2.78 15.22 -8.83
N ALA A 307 2.77 15.59 -10.11
CA ALA A 307 1.72 15.19 -11.04
C ALA A 307 1.65 13.67 -11.17
N GLY A 308 2.80 12.99 -11.29
CA GLY A 308 2.88 11.53 -11.29
C GLY A 308 2.43 10.91 -9.97
N TYR A 309 2.86 11.46 -8.84
CA TYR A 309 2.42 10.98 -7.52
C TYR A 309 0.91 11.15 -7.33
N THR A 310 0.34 12.25 -7.82
CA THR A 310 -1.12 12.47 -7.78
C THR A 310 -1.84 11.45 -8.68
N VAL A 311 -1.35 11.21 -9.90
CA VAL A 311 -1.90 10.21 -10.82
C VAL A 311 -1.78 8.79 -10.25
N HIS A 312 -0.70 8.49 -9.51
CA HIS A 312 -0.54 7.25 -8.76
C HIS A 312 -1.71 7.01 -7.79
N GLU A 313 -2.05 8.00 -6.97
CA GLU A 313 -3.15 7.87 -6.00
C GLU A 313 -4.52 7.76 -6.70
N PHE A 314 -4.73 8.52 -7.79
CA PHE A 314 -5.92 8.33 -8.63
C PHE A 314 -5.96 6.95 -9.29
N GLY A 315 -4.80 6.34 -9.57
CA GLY A 315 -4.68 4.96 -10.05
C GLY A 315 -5.16 3.94 -9.01
N HIS A 316 -4.75 4.08 -7.75
CA HIS A 316 -5.31 3.29 -6.64
C HIS A 316 -6.82 3.46 -6.53
N GLY A 317 -7.29 4.71 -6.59
CA GLY A 317 -8.70 5.04 -6.51
C GLY A 317 -9.51 4.45 -7.67
N PHE A 318 -9.00 4.50 -8.89
CA PHE A 318 -9.65 3.93 -10.07
C PHE A 318 -9.74 2.40 -10.00
N ALA A 319 -8.70 1.74 -9.52
CA ALA A 319 -8.71 0.29 -9.31
C ALA A 319 -9.76 -0.11 -8.27
N PHE A 320 -9.79 0.58 -7.11
CA PHE A 320 -10.82 0.38 -6.09
C PHE A 320 -12.24 0.63 -6.64
N TYR A 321 -12.45 1.75 -7.33
CA TYR A 321 -13.72 2.11 -7.96
C TYR A 321 -14.21 1.02 -8.92
N THR A 322 -13.30 0.47 -9.71
CA THR A 322 -13.62 -0.58 -10.70
C THR A 322 -13.92 -1.91 -10.03
N ALA A 323 -13.08 -2.34 -9.07
CA ALA A 323 -13.29 -3.57 -8.31
C ALA A 323 -14.61 -3.53 -7.51
N ALA A 324 -14.90 -2.39 -6.83
CA ALA A 324 -16.09 -2.22 -6.02
C ALA A 324 -17.42 -2.31 -6.81
N ARG A 325 -17.37 -2.19 -8.14
CA ARG A 325 -18.52 -2.36 -9.03
C ARG A 325 -18.65 -3.77 -9.59
N LYS A 326 -17.62 -4.59 -9.45
CA LYS A 326 -17.58 -5.97 -9.96
C LYS A 326 -17.60 -7.01 -8.84
N GLN A 327 -16.94 -6.71 -7.71
CA GLN A 327 -16.80 -7.65 -6.60
C GLN A 327 -17.94 -7.48 -5.58
N PRO A 328 -18.54 -8.59 -5.11
CA PRO A 328 -19.71 -8.55 -4.25
C PRO A 328 -19.40 -8.18 -2.80
N LEU A 329 -18.17 -8.38 -2.34
CA LEU A 329 -17.76 -8.14 -0.96
C LEU A 329 -16.73 -6.99 -0.91
N TYR A 330 -16.89 -6.08 0.05
CA TYR A 330 -16.01 -4.91 0.16
C TYR A 330 -14.54 -5.27 0.41
N GLU A 331 -14.25 -6.35 1.13
CA GLU A 331 -12.89 -6.83 1.36
C GLU A 331 -12.18 -7.30 0.07
N LEU A 332 -12.95 -7.60 -0.99
CA LEU A 332 -12.42 -7.95 -2.32
C LEU A 332 -12.24 -6.73 -3.23
N HIS A 333 -12.60 -5.53 -2.77
CA HIS A 333 -12.36 -4.31 -3.54
C HIS A 333 -10.89 -3.89 -3.58
N ARG A 334 -10.05 -4.49 -2.73
CA ARG A 334 -8.60 -4.29 -2.68
C ARG A 334 -7.89 -5.62 -2.80
N SER A 335 -6.76 -5.61 -3.47
CA SER A 335 -5.88 -6.76 -3.63
C SER A 335 -4.77 -6.80 -2.57
N SER A 336 -3.79 -7.68 -2.75
CA SER A 336 -2.56 -7.65 -1.95
C SER A 336 -1.78 -6.35 -2.18
N PRO A 337 -0.93 -5.92 -1.25
CA PRO A 337 -0.15 -4.69 -1.42
C PRO A 337 0.64 -4.63 -2.72
N ALA A 338 1.30 -5.73 -3.13
CA ALA A 338 2.03 -5.78 -4.39
C ALA A 338 1.13 -5.50 -5.61
N VAL A 339 -0.06 -6.09 -5.66
CA VAL A 339 -1.00 -5.88 -6.78
C VAL A 339 -1.57 -4.45 -6.76
N ASN A 340 -1.88 -3.91 -5.57
CA ASN A 340 -2.34 -2.53 -5.47
C ASN A 340 -1.31 -1.55 -6.03
N GLU A 341 -0.01 -1.81 -5.81
CA GLU A 341 1.06 -0.99 -6.39
C GLU A 341 1.25 -1.21 -7.91
N ILE A 342 0.89 -2.38 -8.44
CA ILE A 342 0.81 -2.53 -9.91
C ILE A 342 -0.26 -1.59 -10.47
N HIS A 343 -1.40 -1.46 -9.80
CA HIS A 343 -2.50 -0.60 -10.25
C HIS A 343 -2.06 0.86 -10.38
N SER A 344 -1.49 1.42 -9.33
CA SER A 344 -1.11 2.84 -9.24
C SER A 344 0.09 3.18 -10.11
N LYS A 345 1.16 2.38 -10.02
CA LYS A 345 2.39 2.62 -10.80
C LYS A 345 2.19 2.45 -12.31
N THR A 346 1.30 1.56 -12.73
CA THR A 346 0.94 1.42 -14.14
C THR A 346 0.22 2.68 -14.64
N MET A 347 -0.61 3.31 -13.81
CA MET A 347 -1.26 4.57 -14.16
C MET A 347 -0.26 5.73 -14.35
N GLU A 348 0.85 5.74 -13.58
CA GLU A 348 1.96 6.69 -13.83
C GLU A 348 2.53 6.55 -15.25
N HIS A 349 2.64 5.33 -15.78
CA HIS A 349 3.11 5.10 -17.15
C HIS A 349 2.02 5.42 -18.20
N PHE A 350 0.75 5.17 -17.92
CA PHE A 350 -0.35 5.65 -18.80
C PHE A 350 -0.42 7.17 -18.90
N MET A 351 0.17 7.91 -17.96
CA MET A 351 0.34 9.36 -18.05
C MET A 351 1.39 9.80 -19.08
N PHE A 352 2.38 8.96 -19.46
CA PHE A 352 3.51 9.38 -20.30
C PHE A 352 3.12 9.97 -21.66
N PRO A 353 2.10 9.47 -22.38
CA PRO A 353 1.62 10.11 -23.61
C PRO A 353 1.06 11.54 -23.39
N TYR A 354 0.65 11.86 -22.19
CA TYR A 354 -0.01 13.13 -21.81
C TYR A 354 0.92 14.13 -21.11
N LEU A 355 2.22 13.83 -20.98
CA LEU A 355 3.17 14.65 -20.21
C LEU A 355 3.26 16.11 -20.72
N ASP A 356 2.95 16.37 -22.00
CA ASP A 356 2.87 17.74 -22.52
C ASP A 356 1.84 18.60 -21.75
N MET A 357 0.80 17.99 -21.16
CA MET A 357 -0.22 18.68 -20.34
C MET A 357 0.25 18.97 -18.91
N PHE A 358 1.27 18.25 -18.41
CA PHE A 358 1.73 18.30 -17.02
C PHE A 358 3.05 19.04 -16.86
N VAL A 359 3.99 18.85 -17.78
CA VAL A 359 5.36 19.40 -17.71
C VAL A 359 5.83 20.04 -19.01
N GLY A 360 4.98 20.11 -20.05
CA GLY A 360 5.27 20.77 -21.33
C GLY A 360 6.51 20.22 -22.03
N GLU A 361 7.42 21.11 -22.42
CA GLU A 361 8.67 20.76 -23.11
C GLU A 361 9.62 19.86 -22.27
N HIS A 362 9.41 19.76 -20.96
CA HIS A 362 10.22 18.97 -20.03
C HIS A 362 9.86 17.48 -19.97
N LYS A 363 9.05 16.98 -20.90
CA LYS A 363 8.60 15.58 -20.83
C LYS A 363 9.74 14.55 -20.90
N LYS A 364 10.83 14.82 -21.64
CA LYS A 364 12.00 13.94 -21.66
C LYS A 364 12.71 13.92 -20.31
N ASP A 365 12.82 15.08 -19.67
CA ASP A 365 13.41 15.20 -18.35
C ASP A 365 12.57 14.45 -17.30
N TYR A 366 11.23 14.54 -17.42
CA TYR A 366 10.32 13.80 -16.56
C TYR A 366 10.51 12.29 -16.70
N ILE A 367 10.48 11.74 -17.92
CA ILE A 367 10.65 10.30 -18.17
C ILE A 367 12.01 9.82 -17.66
N ARG A 368 13.08 10.56 -17.99
CA ARG A 368 14.44 10.26 -17.53
C ARG A 368 14.51 10.19 -16.00
N ASN A 369 13.98 11.20 -15.31
CA ASN A 369 13.96 11.25 -13.83
C ASN A 369 13.12 10.13 -13.24
N HIS A 370 11.93 9.88 -13.79
CA HIS A 370 11.05 8.81 -13.34
C HIS A 370 11.72 7.45 -13.47
N LEU A 371 12.27 7.10 -14.63
CA LEU A 371 12.95 5.82 -14.83
C LEU A 371 14.17 5.67 -13.93
N MET A 372 15.00 6.72 -13.81
CA MET A 372 16.17 6.70 -12.92
C MET A 372 15.79 6.49 -11.47
N GLN A 373 14.81 7.26 -10.97
CA GLN A 373 14.31 7.14 -9.60
C GLN A 373 13.76 5.74 -9.31
N GLN A 374 12.99 5.16 -10.23
CA GLN A 374 12.43 3.82 -10.04
C GLN A 374 13.51 2.75 -10.04
N LEU A 375 14.52 2.81 -10.93
CA LEU A 375 15.64 1.87 -10.94
C LEU A 375 16.52 1.99 -9.66
N GLU A 376 16.78 3.22 -9.20
CA GLU A 376 17.51 3.46 -7.94
C GLU A 376 16.73 2.91 -6.74
N ASN A 377 15.42 3.12 -6.72
CA ASN A 377 14.52 2.61 -5.70
C ASN A 377 14.48 1.07 -5.65
N LEU A 378 14.50 0.37 -6.79
CA LEU A 378 14.60 -1.09 -6.85
C LEU A 378 15.81 -1.61 -6.06
N ALA A 379 16.98 -0.99 -6.25
CA ALA A 379 18.19 -1.37 -5.52
C ALA A 379 18.07 -1.06 -4.02
N TYR A 380 17.59 0.14 -3.67
CA TYR A 380 17.49 0.57 -2.27
C TYR A 380 16.45 -0.23 -1.47
N ARG A 381 15.27 -0.49 -2.03
CA ARG A 381 14.21 -1.24 -1.33
C ARG A 381 14.58 -2.70 -1.14
N CYS A 382 15.26 -3.30 -2.13
CA CYS A 382 15.85 -4.63 -1.98
C CYS A 382 16.93 -4.66 -0.87
N ALA A 383 17.73 -3.60 -0.70
CA ALA A 383 18.68 -3.49 0.41
C ALA A 383 17.95 -3.45 1.76
N ILE A 384 16.87 -2.66 1.87
CA ILE A 384 16.04 -2.60 3.08
C ILE A 384 15.44 -3.97 3.40
N ASP A 385 14.85 -4.66 2.42
CA ASP A 385 14.25 -5.98 2.64
C ASP A 385 15.32 -7.02 3.09
N GLU A 386 16.54 -6.99 2.54
CA GLU A 386 17.62 -7.86 3.01
C GLU A 386 18.04 -7.50 4.44
N PHE A 387 18.08 -6.21 4.77
CA PHE A 387 18.37 -5.74 6.12
C PHE A 387 17.30 -6.22 7.12
N GLU A 388 16.03 -6.11 6.78
CA GLU A 388 14.92 -6.58 7.61
C GLU A 388 15.01 -8.09 7.89
N HIS A 389 15.31 -8.92 6.88
CA HIS A 389 15.50 -10.36 7.09
C HIS A 389 16.65 -10.66 8.05
N GLN A 390 17.77 -9.95 7.93
CA GLN A 390 18.95 -10.24 8.76
C GLN A 390 18.83 -9.69 10.18
N MET A 391 18.12 -8.57 10.39
CA MET A 391 17.99 -7.98 11.74
C MET A 391 17.06 -8.76 12.67
N TYR A 392 16.03 -9.45 12.13
CA TYR A 392 15.14 -10.28 12.95
C TYR A 392 15.74 -11.63 13.34
N ASP A 393 16.75 -12.09 12.63
CA ASP A 393 17.48 -13.33 12.95
C ASP A 393 18.61 -13.14 13.99
N ARG A 394 18.92 -11.88 14.37
CA ARG A 394 20.09 -11.55 15.18
C ARG A 394 19.78 -10.51 16.24
N HIS A 395 20.38 -10.67 17.42
CA HIS A 395 20.39 -9.63 18.45
C HIS A 395 21.59 -8.71 18.23
N LEU A 396 21.41 -7.68 17.40
CA LEU A 396 22.49 -6.77 17.00
C LEU A 396 22.52 -5.52 17.89
N SER A 397 23.75 -5.13 18.31
CA SER A 397 24.00 -3.81 18.87
C SER A 397 23.84 -2.71 17.80
N ARG A 398 23.80 -1.46 18.24
CA ARG A 398 23.70 -0.31 17.33
C ARG A 398 24.84 -0.25 16.29
N VAL A 399 26.06 -0.59 16.71
CA VAL A 399 27.24 -0.63 15.81
C VAL A 399 27.09 -1.78 14.81
N GLU A 400 26.73 -2.96 15.27
CA GLU A 400 26.53 -4.12 14.41
C GLU A 400 25.37 -3.91 13.39
N LEU A 401 24.30 -3.18 13.75
CA LEU A 401 23.27 -2.77 12.78
C LEU A 401 23.86 -1.87 11.69
N CYS A 402 24.77 -0.95 12.05
CA CYS A 402 25.45 -0.12 11.08
C CYS A 402 26.39 -0.92 10.18
N GLU A 403 27.18 -1.82 10.75
CA GLU A 403 28.07 -2.70 9.97
C GLU A 403 27.28 -3.56 8.99
N LEU A 404 26.18 -4.15 9.44
CA LEU A 404 25.25 -4.89 8.59
C LEU A 404 24.71 -4.02 7.46
N TRP A 405 24.24 -2.81 7.78
CA TRP A 405 23.71 -1.90 6.77
C TRP A 405 24.76 -1.47 5.74
N VAL A 406 25.98 -1.20 6.18
CA VAL A 406 27.11 -0.85 5.29
C VAL A 406 27.43 -1.98 4.33
N ASP A 407 27.51 -3.22 4.83
CA ASP A 407 27.75 -4.38 3.98
C ASP A 407 26.65 -4.55 2.92
N ILE A 408 25.38 -4.42 3.32
CA ILE A 408 24.24 -4.49 2.42
C ILE A 408 24.26 -3.32 1.44
N SER A 409 24.40 -2.08 1.92
CA SER A 409 24.41 -0.88 1.08
C SER A 409 25.51 -0.94 0.02
N ASN A 410 26.71 -1.38 0.36
CA ASN A 410 27.81 -1.54 -0.60
C ASN A 410 27.48 -2.53 -1.73
N ARG A 411 26.62 -3.51 -1.48
CA ARG A 411 26.20 -4.51 -2.47
C ARG A 411 25.03 -4.07 -3.36
N TYR A 412 24.14 -3.21 -2.86
CA TYR A 412 22.94 -2.78 -3.57
C TYR A 412 23.01 -1.34 -4.07
N THR A 413 23.61 -0.45 -3.30
CA THR A 413 23.68 1.00 -3.57
C THR A 413 25.11 1.53 -3.41
N PRO A 414 26.11 1.00 -4.19
CA PRO A 414 27.53 1.32 -4.01
C PRO A 414 27.86 2.80 -4.24
N TRP A 415 26.97 3.58 -4.81
CA TRP A 415 27.08 5.03 -4.96
C TRP A 415 26.77 5.80 -3.65
N ASN A 416 26.15 5.17 -2.67
CA ASN A 416 25.85 5.75 -1.36
C ASN A 416 26.99 5.48 -0.40
N ARG A 417 27.97 6.39 -0.33
CA ARG A 417 29.10 6.26 0.59
C ARG A 417 28.69 6.65 2.01
N ILE A 418 28.89 5.73 2.96
CA ILE A 418 28.64 5.96 4.38
C ILE A 418 29.95 6.33 5.07
N PRO A 419 30.03 7.47 5.79
CA PRO A 419 31.24 7.90 6.49
C PRO A 419 31.65 6.90 7.58
N THR A 420 32.95 6.62 7.69
CA THR A 420 33.49 5.69 8.70
C THR A 420 33.15 6.13 10.13
N GLU A 421 33.15 7.43 10.38
CA GLU A 421 32.77 7.99 11.68
C GLU A 421 31.35 7.63 12.08
N ASP A 422 30.40 7.69 11.16
CA ASP A 422 28.98 7.32 11.40
C ASP A 422 28.84 5.83 11.71
N ILE A 423 29.66 4.98 11.06
CA ILE A 423 29.70 3.54 11.34
C ILE A 423 30.16 3.30 12.78
N GLN A 424 31.29 3.88 13.17
CA GLN A 424 31.87 3.71 14.52
C GLN A 424 30.96 4.24 15.62
N GLN A 425 30.17 5.30 15.33
CA GLN A 425 29.21 5.87 16.26
C GLN A 425 27.84 5.19 16.23
N GLY A 426 27.62 4.19 15.36
CA GLY A 426 26.36 3.50 15.21
C GLY A 426 25.21 4.41 14.72
N LYS A 427 25.52 5.36 13.84
CA LYS A 427 24.55 6.36 13.34
C LYS A 427 24.01 6.07 11.96
N CYS A 428 24.52 5.06 11.27
CA CYS A 428 24.26 4.80 9.85
C CYS A 428 23.23 3.70 9.56
N TRP A 429 22.65 3.05 10.58
CA TRP A 429 21.59 2.07 10.33
C TRP A 429 20.36 2.75 9.68
N PRO A 430 19.65 2.07 8.77
CA PRO A 430 18.58 2.72 8.01
C PRO A 430 17.39 3.08 8.90
N ARG A 431 16.96 4.34 8.82
CA ARG A 431 15.81 4.87 9.55
C ARG A 431 14.60 5.03 8.63
N GLN A 432 14.48 4.09 7.71
CA GLN A 432 13.33 4.03 6.80
C GLN A 432 12.06 3.79 7.61
N THR A 433 11.07 4.65 7.44
CA THR A 433 9.79 4.57 8.19
C THR A 433 9.13 3.20 8.07
N HIS A 434 9.20 2.57 6.90
CA HIS A 434 8.62 1.26 6.64
C HIS A 434 9.16 0.16 7.57
N ILE A 435 10.45 0.17 7.93
CA ILE A 435 11.03 -0.81 8.87
C ILE A 435 10.33 -0.77 10.24
N VAL A 436 9.91 0.43 10.64
CA VAL A 436 9.24 0.64 11.94
C VAL A 436 7.74 0.44 11.84
N GLU A 437 7.10 1.00 10.82
CA GLU A 437 5.63 1.04 10.71
C GLU A 437 5.06 -0.24 10.12
N THR A 438 5.67 -0.73 9.04
CA THR A 438 5.15 -1.82 8.20
C THR A 438 6.29 -2.71 7.69
N PRO A 439 6.95 -3.49 8.56
CA PRO A 439 8.06 -4.35 8.15
C PRO A 439 7.70 -5.26 6.99
N PHE A 440 8.68 -5.51 6.14
CA PHE A 440 8.56 -6.29 4.91
C PHE A 440 7.62 -5.70 3.84
N TYR A 441 6.99 -4.55 4.07
CA TYR A 441 6.13 -3.91 3.07
C TYR A 441 6.93 -3.36 1.87
N TYR A 442 8.12 -2.81 2.13
CA TYR A 442 8.80 -1.91 1.20
C TYR A 442 9.22 -2.56 -0.13
N ILE A 443 9.55 -3.85 -0.14
CA ILE A 443 9.85 -4.62 -1.37
C ILE A 443 8.60 -4.85 -2.25
N GLN A 444 7.38 -4.68 -1.72
CA GLN A 444 6.14 -4.83 -2.49
C GLN A 444 6.09 -3.86 -3.68
N TYR A 445 6.63 -2.64 -3.47
CA TYR A 445 6.79 -1.67 -4.56
C TYR A 445 7.70 -2.17 -5.68
N ASP A 446 8.73 -2.96 -5.35
CA ASP A 446 9.70 -3.47 -6.32
C ASP A 446 9.13 -4.64 -7.12
N ILE A 447 8.42 -5.54 -6.44
CA ILE A 447 7.71 -6.65 -7.08
C ILE A 447 6.69 -6.09 -8.06
N ALA A 448 5.92 -5.08 -7.64
CA ALA A 448 4.99 -4.37 -8.51
C ALA A 448 5.69 -3.68 -9.68
N GLN A 449 6.86 -3.07 -9.46
CA GLN A 449 7.57 -2.31 -10.48
C GLN A 449 7.95 -3.15 -11.71
N ILE A 450 8.28 -4.42 -11.53
CA ILE A 450 8.58 -5.32 -12.66
C ILE A 450 7.35 -5.51 -13.55
N SER A 451 6.19 -5.79 -12.95
CA SER A 451 4.92 -5.89 -13.67
C SER A 451 4.54 -4.57 -14.34
N THR A 452 4.81 -3.45 -13.68
CA THR A 452 4.56 -2.10 -14.20
C THR A 452 5.46 -1.78 -15.40
N TYR A 453 6.72 -2.18 -15.37
CA TYR A 453 7.61 -2.05 -16.53
C TYR A 453 7.14 -2.93 -17.69
N GLU A 454 6.65 -4.12 -17.42
CA GLU A 454 6.06 -4.96 -18.48
C GLU A 454 4.83 -4.31 -19.09
N PHE A 455 3.94 -3.69 -18.31
CA PHE A 455 2.85 -2.86 -18.83
C PHE A 455 3.35 -1.69 -19.69
N TYR A 456 4.39 -0.99 -19.26
CA TYR A 456 4.99 0.09 -20.03
C TYR A 456 5.52 -0.39 -21.38
N LEU A 457 6.23 -1.51 -21.43
CA LEU A 457 6.72 -2.11 -22.67
C LEU A 457 5.55 -2.56 -23.57
N LYS A 458 4.49 -3.11 -23.01
CA LYS A 458 3.24 -3.43 -23.73
C LYS A 458 2.58 -2.18 -24.30
N MET A 459 2.50 -1.08 -23.53
CA MET A 459 1.94 0.18 -24.02
C MET A 459 2.69 0.71 -25.26
N LYS A 460 4.01 0.61 -25.28
CA LYS A 460 4.84 1.02 -26.43
C LYS A 460 4.57 0.18 -27.67
N SER A 461 4.21 -1.07 -27.51
CA SER A 461 3.90 -2.00 -28.61
C SER A 461 2.43 -1.98 -29.03
N ASN A 462 1.51 -1.96 -28.08
CA ASN A 462 0.06 -1.95 -28.29
C ASN A 462 -0.66 -1.38 -27.06
N SER A 463 -0.89 -0.07 -27.04
CA SER A 463 -1.52 0.64 -25.92
C SER A 463 -2.93 0.15 -25.60
N GLY A 464 -3.73 -0.17 -26.64
CA GLY A 464 -5.09 -0.68 -26.45
C GLY A 464 -5.12 -2.05 -25.74
N GLN A 465 -4.19 -2.95 -26.10
CA GLN A 465 -4.08 -4.24 -25.42
C GLN A 465 -3.58 -4.08 -23.97
N ALA A 466 -2.60 -3.21 -23.74
CA ALA A 466 -2.11 -2.90 -22.39
C ALA A 466 -3.23 -2.36 -21.49
N TRP A 467 -4.05 -1.45 -22.01
CA TRP A 467 -5.22 -0.94 -21.29
C TRP A 467 -6.25 -2.03 -21.00
N ALA A 468 -6.55 -2.90 -21.97
CA ALA A 468 -7.49 -4.01 -21.77
C ALA A 468 -6.98 -5.00 -20.72
N ASP A 469 -5.67 -5.31 -20.69
CA ASP A 469 -5.03 -6.16 -19.68
C ASP A 469 -5.09 -5.50 -18.29
N TYR A 470 -4.82 -4.20 -18.21
CA TYR A 470 -4.94 -3.43 -16.98
C TYR A 470 -6.38 -3.42 -16.43
N MET A 471 -7.38 -3.19 -17.27
CA MET A 471 -8.80 -3.20 -16.88
C MET A 471 -9.28 -4.58 -16.40
N ARG A 472 -8.69 -5.67 -16.94
CA ARG A 472 -8.94 -7.02 -16.42
C ARG A 472 -8.37 -7.16 -15.01
N LEU A 473 -7.11 -6.77 -14.82
CA LEU A 473 -6.43 -6.82 -13.53
C LEU A 473 -7.20 -6.09 -12.43
N ILE A 474 -7.49 -4.81 -12.65
CA ILE A 474 -8.15 -3.97 -11.63
C ILE A 474 -9.60 -4.40 -11.36
N GLY A 475 -10.26 -5.05 -12.32
CA GLY A 475 -11.62 -5.54 -12.16
C GLY A 475 -11.75 -6.74 -11.22
N GLU A 476 -10.69 -7.50 -11.03
CA GLU A 476 -10.67 -8.64 -10.11
C GLU A 476 -10.51 -8.21 -8.64
N GLY A 477 -9.93 -7.05 -8.37
CA GLY A 477 -9.64 -6.63 -7.01
C GLY A 477 -8.85 -7.71 -6.25
N GLY A 478 -9.33 -8.10 -5.08
CA GLY A 478 -8.75 -9.15 -4.23
C GLY A 478 -9.37 -10.53 -4.40
N SER A 479 -10.11 -10.80 -5.50
CA SER A 479 -10.83 -12.07 -5.70
C SER A 479 -9.92 -13.24 -6.10
N LYS A 480 -8.68 -12.98 -6.46
CA LYS A 480 -7.69 -13.93 -6.97
C LYS A 480 -6.35 -13.78 -6.26
N SER A 481 -5.54 -14.84 -6.33
CA SER A 481 -4.16 -14.83 -5.86
C SER A 481 -3.26 -13.94 -6.73
N PHE A 482 -2.07 -13.60 -6.23
CA PHE A 482 -1.10 -12.78 -6.97
C PHE A 482 -0.76 -13.38 -8.35
N TYR A 483 -0.48 -14.69 -8.40
CA TYR A 483 -0.13 -15.35 -9.66
C TYR A 483 -1.30 -15.43 -10.63
N GLU A 484 -2.52 -15.74 -10.16
CA GLU A 484 -3.72 -15.73 -11.00
C GLU A 484 -3.99 -14.35 -11.59
N LEU A 485 -3.75 -13.28 -10.81
CA LEU A 485 -3.90 -11.90 -11.28
C LEU A 485 -2.88 -11.53 -12.37
N LEU A 486 -1.63 -12.00 -12.25
CA LEU A 486 -0.64 -11.84 -13.31
C LEU A 486 -1.07 -12.55 -14.60
N GLU A 487 -1.58 -13.79 -14.51
CA GLU A 487 -2.08 -14.55 -15.66
C GLU A 487 -3.25 -13.83 -16.34
N ILE A 488 -4.24 -13.33 -15.57
CA ILE A 488 -5.39 -12.58 -16.08
C ILE A 488 -4.97 -11.31 -16.82
N ALA A 489 -3.92 -10.65 -16.34
CA ALA A 489 -3.33 -9.46 -16.96
C ALA A 489 -2.31 -9.78 -18.06
N HIS A 490 -2.09 -11.08 -18.37
CA HIS A 490 -1.05 -11.55 -19.28
C HIS A 490 0.34 -10.99 -18.93
N LEU A 491 0.67 -10.95 -17.63
CA LEU A 491 1.95 -10.52 -17.09
C LEU A 491 2.82 -11.72 -16.73
N SER A 492 4.12 -11.52 -16.86
CA SER A 492 5.13 -12.51 -16.49
C SER A 492 5.28 -12.59 -14.97
N ASN A 493 5.62 -13.77 -14.45
CA ASN A 493 5.94 -13.93 -13.05
C ASN A 493 7.33 -13.34 -12.74
N PRO A 494 7.45 -12.31 -11.86
CA PRO A 494 8.70 -11.62 -11.59
C PRO A 494 9.75 -12.48 -10.86
N PHE A 495 9.36 -13.65 -10.35
CA PHE A 495 10.26 -14.54 -9.59
C PHE A 495 10.86 -15.67 -10.44
N THR A 496 10.45 -15.83 -11.71
CA THR A 496 10.84 -17.00 -12.53
C THR A 496 11.72 -16.65 -13.71
N GLY A 497 12.59 -17.58 -14.07
CA GLY A 497 13.40 -17.54 -15.29
C GLY A 497 14.25 -16.25 -15.40
N ASN A 498 14.26 -15.69 -16.59
CA ASN A 498 14.96 -14.44 -16.92
C ASN A 498 14.03 -13.21 -16.91
N THR A 499 12.81 -13.33 -16.38
CA THR A 499 11.80 -12.26 -16.42
C THR A 499 12.34 -10.90 -16.00
N LEU A 500 13.10 -10.85 -14.91
CA LEU A 500 13.71 -9.60 -14.42
C LEU A 500 14.71 -9.00 -15.42
N GLU A 501 15.55 -9.82 -16.02
CA GLU A 501 16.51 -9.39 -17.05
C GLU A 501 15.78 -8.88 -18.30
N ASP A 502 14.82 -9.67 -18.80
CA ASP A 502 14.10 -9.39 -20.03
C ASP A 502 13.26 -8.10 -19.93
N ILE A 503 12.76 -7.77 -18.75
CA ILE A 503 11.96 -6.57 -18.49
C ILE A 503 12.85 -5.37 -18.15
N CYS A 504 13.85 -5.52 -17.28
CA CYS A 504 14.66 -4.39 -16.83
C CYS A 504 15.65 -3.90 -17.91
N ARG A 505 16.19 -4.79 -18.75
CA ARG A 505 17.16 -4.40 -19.80
C ARG A 505 16.60 -3.34 -20.76
N PRO A 506 15.42 -3.49 -21.37
CA PRO A 506 14.85 -2.44 -22.24
C PRO A 506 14.62 -1.11 -21.52
N ILE A 507 14.28 -1.13 -20.23
CA ILE A 507 14.10 0.08 -19.42
C ILE A 507 15.44 0.81 -19.20
N VAL A 508 16.49 0.05 -18.90
CA VAL A 508 17.86 0.57 -18.76
C VAL A 508 18.36 1.14 -20.08
N ASP A 509 18.15 0.43 -21.18
CA ASP A 509 18.55 0.90 -22.53
C ASP A 509 17.82 2.18 -22.90
N GLU A 510 16.53 2.29 -22.57
CA GLU A 510 15.77 3.53 -22.76
C GLU A 510 16.33 4.67 -21.93
N LEU A 511 16.61 4.44 -20.66
CA LEU A 511 17.21 5.46 -19.80
C LEU A 511 18.55 5.95 -20.38
N TYR A 512 19.42 5.04 -20.83
CA TYR A 512 20.68 5.43 -21.52
C TYR A 512 20.43 6.27 -22.76
N SER A 513 19.37 6.01 -23.52
CA SER A 513 19.02 6.80 -24.71
C SER A 513 18.52 8.22 -24.39
N LEU A 514 18.16 8.48 -23.14
CA LEU A 514 17.66 9.78 -22.65
C LEU A 514 18.77 10.60 -21.94
N LEU A 515 19.94 10.00 -21.69
CA LEU A 515 21.10 10.68 -21.11
C LEU A 515 21.87 11.46 -22.17
#